data_03cc24e6f4ca6a852534677f284401ba
#
_entry.id   03cc24e6f4ca6a852534677f284401ba
#
_cell.length_a   1.000
_cell.length_b   1.000
_cell.length_c   1.000
_cell.angle_alpha   90.00
_cell.angle_beta   90.00
_cell.angle_gamma   90.00
#
_symmetry.space_group_name_H-M   'P 1'
#
loop_
_entity.id
_entity.type
_entity.pdbx_description
1 polymer ?
#
loop_
_entity_poly.entity_id
_entity_poly.type
_entity_poly.pdbx_seq_one_letter_code
_entity_poly.pdbx_strand_id
1 'polypeptide(L)'
;ANIARLLKDLSGKKILYLCPSAGLVEQNAEKFALTGEPYSVYSASIGKSLRHDVVFATEGTFKKVSEENGYRFSCVILDEAHRITPTIKKIISDMRAKNPNLRVVGMTATPYRLGDGYIYEIDTQGRKMEEAKSPYFKKLVYAVGGRYLVERGYLTRPVIGRTGVAGYNTDKLKLNSNNS
;
A
#
# COMPACT_ATOMS: atom_id res chain seq x y z
N ALA A 1 0.87 6.50 -9.10
CA ALA A 1 1.52 7.71 -9.62
C ALA A 1 0.61 8.94 -9.50
N ASN A 2 -0.54 8.99 -10.18
CA ASN A 2 -1.43 10.17 -10.19
C ASN A 2 -1.96 10.59 -8.81
N ILE A 3 -2.24 9.63 -7.92
CA ILE A 3 -2.67 9.92 -6.54
C ILE A 3 -1.59 10.69 -5.77
N ALA A 4 -0.33 10.33 -5.92
CA ALA A 4 0.77 11.04 -5.24
C ALA A 4 0.89 12.49 -5.72
N ARG A 5 0.75 12.73 -7.03
CA ARG A 5 0.73 14.09 -7.59
C ARG A 5 -0.44 14.90 -7.05
N LEU A 6 -1.65 14.34 -7.09
CA LEU A 6 -2.85 15.02 -6.60
C LEU A 6 -2.75 15.38 -5.11
N LEU A 7 -2.25 14.46 -4.29
CA LEU A 7 -2.08 14.72 -2.85
C LEU A 7 -0.99 15.77 -2.58
N LYS A 8 0.08 15.79 -3.37
CA LYS A 8 1.11 16.86 -3.31
C LYS A 8 0.47 18.21 -3.63
N ASP A 9 -0.25 18.31 -4.75
CA ASP A 9 -0.87 19.55 -5.20
C ASP A 9 -1.90 20.09 -4.20
N LEU A 10 -2.71 19.19 -3.60
CA LEU A 10 -3.71 19.57 -2.60
C LEU A 10 -3.11 19.94 -1.23
N SER A 11 -1.99 19.36 -0.84
CA SER A 11 -1.42 19.57 0.49
C SER A 11 -0.32 20.63 0.52
N GLY A 12 0.32 20.91 -0.61
CA GLY A 12 1.51 21.76 -0.70
C GLY A 12 2.71 21.24 0.10
N LYS A 13 2.70 19.94 0.49
CA LYS A 13 3.71 19.32 1.34
C LYS A 13 4.19 18.01 0.75
N LYS A 14 5.30 17.48 1.29
CA LYS A 14 5.89 16.23 0.82
C LYS A 14 5.00 15.02 1.04
N ILE A 15 5.01 14.13 0.06
CA ILE A 15 4.31 12.84 0.04
C ILE A 15 5.35 11.72 0.07
N LEU A 16 5.19 10.79 0.99
CA LEU A 16 5.96 9.56 1.06
C LEU A 16 5.15 8.42 0.46
N TYR A 17 5.73 7.72 -0.50
CA TYR A 17 5.17 6.51 -1.10
C TYR A 17 6.01 5.31 -0.66
N LEU A 18 5.47 4.48 0.22
CA LEU A 18 6.15 3.29 0.75
C LEU A 18 5.76 2.05 -0.03
N CYS A 19 6.78 1.33 -0.52
CA CYS A 19 6.65 0.05 -1.20
C CYS A 19 7.35 -1.05 -0.41
N PRO A 20 6.85 -2.30 -0.49
CA PRO A 20 7.48 -3.44 0.18
C PRO A 20 8.82 -3.87 -0.44
N SER A 21 9.08 -3.55 -1.70
CA SER A 21 10.30 -3.95 -2.41
C SER A 21 10.90 -2.85 -3.29
N ALA A 22 12.19 -2.97 -3.61
CA ALA A 22 12.89 -2.04 -4.48
C ALA A 22 12.33 -2.05 -5.91
N GLY A 23 11.97 -3.22 -6.45
CA GLY A 23 11.35 -3.30 -7.78
C GLY A 23 10.02 -2.57 -7.89
N LEU A 24 9.20 -2.59 -6.82
CA LEU A 24 7.96 -1.79 -6.79
C LEU A 24 8.25 -0.28 -6.64
N VAL A 25 9.30 0.11 -5.91
CA VAL A 25 9.76 1.50 -5.87
C VAL A 25 10.12 1.98 -7.26
N GLU A 26 10.94 1.22 -7.99
CA GLU A 26 11.38 1.55 -9.34
C GLU A 26 10.19 1.65 -10.30
N GLN A 27 9.33 0.64 -10.36
CA GLN A 27 8.14 0.64 -11.20
C GLN A 27 7.19 1.83 -10.93
N ASN A 28 6.96 2.17 -9.67
CA ASN A 28 6.08 3.28 -9.31
C ASN A 28 6.74 4.64 -9.61
N ALA A 29 8.05 4.77 -9.40
CA ALA A 29 8.82 5.96 -9.72
C ALA A 29 8.86 6.21 -11.24
N GLU A 30 9.09 5.19 -12.06
CA GLU A 30 9.04 5.28 -13.53
C GLU A 30 7.66 5.73 -14.03
N LYS A 31 6.58 5.13 -13.49
CA LYS A 31 5.21 5.57 -13.81
C LYS A 31 4.94 7.01 -13.38
N PHE A 32 5.55 7.47 -12.29
CA PHE A 32 5.41 8.85 -11.84
C PHE A 32 6.20 9.81 -12.74
N ALA A 33 7.38 9.41 -13.22
CA ALA A 33 8.20 10.19 -14.15
C ALA A 33 7.43 10.60 -15.42
N LEU A 34 6.47 9.78 -15.87
CA LEU A 34 5.61 10.11 -17.01
C LEU A 34 4.71 11.36 -16.77
N THR A 35 4.59 11.81 -15.53
CA THR A 35 3.86 13.06 -15.22
C THR A 35 4.70 14.32 -15.47
N GLY A 36 6.01 14.19 -15.70
CA GLY A 36 6.96 15.30 -15.80
C GLY A 36 7.33 15.94 -14.46
N GLU A 37 6.78 15.46 -13.35
CA GLU A 37 7.04 16.02 -12.01
C GLU A 37 8.33 15.43 -11.41
N PRO A 38 9.13 16.25 -10.69
CA PRO A 38 10.33 15.77 -10.03
C PRO A 38 9.99 14.87 -8.83
N TYR A 39 10.80 13.84 -8.63
CA TYR A 39 10.66 12.90 -7.52
C TYR A 39 12.03 12.50 -6.95
N SER A 40 12.00 11.88 -5.79
CA SER A 40 13.17 11.25 -5.16
C SER A 40 12.91 9.79 -4.90
N VAL A 41 14.00 9.02 -4.85
CA VAL A 41 13.96 7.61 -4.43
C VAL A 41 14.79 7.44 -3.15
N TYR A 42 14.25 6.69 -2.19
CA TYR A 42 14.93 6.33 -0.95
C TYR A 42 14.91 4.81 -0.74
N SER A 43 15.82 4.13 -1.42
CA SER A 43 15.99 2.67 -1.38
C SER A 43 17.47 2.32 -1.36
N ALA A 44 17.83 1.26 -0.64
CA ALA A 44 19.23 0.86 -0.47
C ALA A 44 19.94 0.51 -1.78
N SER A 45 19.19 -0.07 -2.74
CA SER A 45 19.72 -0.54 -4.03
C SER A 45 19.59 0.45 -5.18
N ILE A 46 18.74 1.48 -5.07
CA ILE A 46 18.45 2.40 -6.18
C ILE A 46 19.05 3.78 -5.92
N GLY A 47 18.84 4.31 -4.70
CA GLY A 47 19.34 5.65 -4.34
C GLY A 47 18.74 6.13 -3.02
N LYS A 48 19.38 7.13 -2.39
CA LYS A 48 18.98 7.66 -1.08
C LYS A 48 18.85 9.18 -1.15
N SER A 49 17.75 9.66 -1.69
CA SER A 49 17.42 11.08 -1.77
C SER A 49 16.06 11.40 -1.16
N LEU A 50 15.96 12.50 -0.43
CA LEU A 50 14.71 13.06 0.13
C LEU A 50 14.47 14.50 -0.38
N ARG A 51 15.08 14.86 -1.51
CA ARG A 51 15.09 16.23 -2.01
C ARG A 51 13.72 16.74 -2.46
N HIS A 52 13.05 15.96 -3.29
CA HIS A 52 11.79 16.39 -3.93
C HIS A 52 10.57 16.14 -3.04
N ASP A 53 9.43 16.67 -3.47
CA ASP A 53 8.18 16.60 -2.69
C ASP A 53 7.49 15.25 -2.77
N VAL A 54 7.75 14.46 -3.80
CA VAL A 54 7.30 13.08 -3.86
C VAL A 54 8.51 12.17 -3.70
N VAL A 55 8.46 11.28 -2.70
CA VAL A 55 9.53 10.35 -2.38
C VAL A 55 8.99 8.92 -2.42
N PHE A 56 9.58 8.10 -3.27
CA PHE A 56 9.33 6.66 -3.31
C PHE A 56 10.38 5.94 -2.47
N ALA A 57 9.96 5.12 -1.52
CA ALA A 57 10.89 4.49 -0.60
C ALA A 57 10.52 3.03 -0.30
N THR A 58 11.55 2.21 -0.01
CA THR A 58 11.33 0.91 0.62
C THR A 58 11.15 1.09 2.13
N GLU A 59 10.20 0.36 2.72
CA GLU A 59 9.92 0.42 4.16
C GLU A 59 11.16 0.15 5.02
N GLY A 60 11.96 -0.87 4.67
CA GLY A 60 13.17 -1.21 5.43
C GLY A 60 14.26 -0.15 5.39
N THR A 61 14.40 0.60 4.28
CA THR A 61 15.39 1.67 4.18
C THR A 61 14.88 2.94 4.87
N PHE A 62 13.61 3.31 4.66
CA PHE A 62 13.04 4.53 5.24
C PHE A 62 12.90 4.46 6.77
N LYS A 63 12.67 3.27 7.36
CA LYS A 63 12.62 3.07 8.80
C LYS A 63 13.83 3.66 9.54
N LYS A 64 15.02 3.63 8.92
CA LYS A 64 16.26 4.13 9.52
C LYS A 64 16.28 5.65 9.71
N VAL A 65 15.45 6.37 8.98
CA VAL A 65 15.40 7.84 8.96
C VAL A 65 14.01 8.39 9.28
N SER A 66 13.03 7.53 9.59
CA SER A 66 11.64 7.92 9.82
C SER A 66 11.50 8.87 11.01
N GLU A 67 12.27 8.68 12.05
CA GLU A 67 12.25 9.52 13.25
C GLU A 67 12.76 10.93 12.98
N GLU A 68 13.85 11.07 12.22
CA GLU A 68 14.46 12.36 11.92
C GLU A 68 13.76 13.13 10.80
N ASN A 69 13.28 12.43 9.76
CA ASN A 69 12.77 13.05 8.54
C ASN A 69 11.24 12.95 8.37
N GLY A 70 10.55 12.19 9.23
CA GLY A 70 9.12 11.94 9.09
C GLY A 70 8.25 13.21 9.15
N TYR A 71 8.68 14.25 9.87
CA TYR A 71 7.96 15.52 9.99
C TYR A 71 7.79 16.27 8.67
N ARG A 72 8.62 15.96 7.67
CA ARG A 72 8.59 16.62 6.35
C ARG A 72 7.38 16.23 5.52
N PHE A 73 6.74 15.11 5.84
CA PHE A 73 5.66 14.53 5.05
C PHE A 73 4.30 14.83 5.67
N SER A 74 3.33 15.18 4.85
CA SER A 74 1.93 15.35 5.24
C SER A 74 1.09 14.11 5.01
N CYS A 75 1.52 13.27 4.09
CA CYS A 75 0.83 12.04 3.74
C CYS A 75 1.80 10.91 3.45
N VAL A 76 1.43 9.70 3.87
CA VAL A 76 2.07 8.45 3.49
C VAL A 76 1.10 7.64 2.67
N ILE A 77 1.52 7.22 1.49
CA ILE A 77 0.84 6.23 0.66
C ILE A 77 1.52 4.88 0.89
N LEU A 78 0.75 3.88 1.29
CA LEU A 78 1.21 2.51 1.47
C LEU A 78 0.76 1.67 0.28
N ASP A 79 1.72 1.16 -0.48
CA ASP A 79 1.46 0.17 -1.51
C ASP A 79 1.30 -1.21 -0.88
N GLU A 80 0.51 -2.08 -1.50
CA GLU A 80 0.16 -3.41 -0.95
C GLU A 80 -0.31 -3.34 0.51
N ALA A 81 -1.20 -2.40 0.81
CA ALA A 81 -1.64 -2.04 2.16
C ALA A 81 -2.33 -3.17 2.93
N HIS A 82 -2.61 -4.32 2.29
CA HIS A 82 -3.02 -5.52 2.99
C HIS A 82 -1.88 -6.10 3.87
N ARG A 83 -0.62 -5.69 3.65
CA ARG A 83 0.57 -6.14 4.38
C ARG A 83 1.07 -5.04 5.33
N ILE A 84 0.34 -4.76 6.41
CA ILE A 84 0.81 -3.83 7.46
C ILE A 84 1.82 -4.56 8.36
N THR A 85 3.09 -4.32 8.10
CA THR A 85 4.20 -4.90 8.86
C THR A 85 4.49 -4.12 10.16
N PRO A 86 5.16 -4.72 11.15
CA PRO A 86 5.67 -3.98 12.31
C PRO A 86 6.57 -2.80 11.93
N THR A 87 7.31 -2.92 10.82
CA THR A 87 8.14 -1.86 10.26
C THR A 87 7.30 -0.66 9.81
N ILE A 88 6.22 -0.89 9.07
CA ILE A 88 5.28 0.17 8.66
C ILE A 88 4.65 0.83 9.88
N LYS A 89 4.21 0.05 10.88
CA LYS A 89 3.64 0.59 12.13
C LYS A 89 4.63 1.50 12.85
N LYS A 90 5.90 1.10 12.94
CA LYS A 90 6.97 1.92 13.55
C LYS A 90 7.19 3.21 12.79
N ILE A 91 7.33 3.16 11.45
CA ILE A 91 7.48 4.35 10.59
C ILE A 91 6.34 5.33 10.83
N ILE A 92 5.09 4.86 10.76
CA ILE A 92 3.92 5.72 10.95
C ILE A 92 3.86 6.30 12.36
N SER A 93 4.25 5.53 13.39
CA SER A 93 4.34 6.00 14.77
C SER A 93 5.36 7.13 14.93
N ASP A 94 6.57 6.95 14.39
CA ASP A 94 7.64 7.96 14.42
C ASP A 94 7.20 9.26 13.73
N MET A 95 6.59 9.12 12.56
CA MET A 95 6.10 10.26 11.78
C MET A 95 4.97 11.00 12.50
N ARG A 96 4.02 10.28 13.12
CA ARG A 96 2.91 10.87 13.88
C ARG A 96 3.36 11.57 15.15
N ALA A 97 4.42 11.09 15.79
CA ALA A 97 5.01 11.77 16.95
C ALA A 97 5.49 13.19 16.62
N LYS A 98 5.92 13.43 15.38
CA LYS A 98 6.37 14.74 14.88
C LYS A 98 5.29 15.50 14.11
N ASN A 99 4.32 14.80 13.53
CA ASN A 99 3.20 15.36 12.76
C ASN A 99 1.90 14.63 13.09
N PRO A 100 1.16 15.04 14.14
CA PRO A 100 -0.12 14.42 14.52
C PRO A 100 -1.18 14.40 13.41
N ASN A 101 -1.10 15.33 12.47
CA ASN A 101 -2.02 15.44 11.31
C ASN A 101 -1.61 14.58 10.11
N LEU A 102 -0.64 13.68 10.26
CA LEU A 102 -0.19 12.79 9.20
C LEU A 102 -1.35 11.95 8.66
N ARG A 103 -1.59 12.05 7.37
CA ARG A 103 -2.56 11.21 6.66
C ARG A 103 -1.89 9.93 6.17
N VAL A 104 -2.60 8.82 6.28
CA VAL A 104 -2.13 7.52 5.79
C VAL A 104 -3.16 6.96 4.83
N VAL A 105 -2.75 6.73 3.59
CA VAL A 105 -3.58 6.18 2.51
C VAL A 105 -3.03 4.81 2.15
N GLY A 106 -3.86 3.78 2.23
CA GLY A 106 -3.52 2.42 1.78
C GLY A 106 -4.08 2.15 0.38
N MET A 107 -3.29 1.52 -0.46
CA MET A 107 -3.71 0.99 -1.76
C MET A 107 -3.47 -0.51 -1.79
N THR A 108 -4.46 -1.26 -2.22
CA THR A 108 -4.37 -2.72 -2.38
C THR A 108 -5.46 -3.24 -3.29
N ALA A 109 -5.18 -4.32 -4.02
CA ALA A 109 -6.19 -5.07 -4.75
C ALA A 109 -7.01 -6.00 -3.84
N THR A 110 -6.49 -6.36 -2.67
CA THR A 110 -7.07 -7.33 -1.75
C THR A 110 -7.19 -6.75 -0.34
N PRO A 111 -8.22 -5.94 -0.03
CA PRO A 111 -8.37 -5.29 1.28
C PRO A 111 -8.87 -6.22 2.38
N TYR A 112 -8.56 -7.50 2.30
CA TYR A 112 -9.01 -8.56 3.20
C TYR A 112 -7.84 -9.48 3.56
N ARG A 113 -7.78 -9.97 4.80
CA ARG A 113 -6.83 -10.95 5.30
C ARG A 113 -7.55 -12.18 5.83
N LEU A 114 -7.06 -13.36 5.47
CA LEU A 114 -7.53 -14.60 6.06
C LEU A 114 -7.29 -14.56 7.59
N GLY A 115 -8.34 -14.84 8.36
CA GLY A 115 -8.30 -14.83 9.81
C GLY A 115 -8.59 -13.48 10.47
N ASP A 116 -8.16 -12.36 9.88
CA ASP A 116 -8.31 -11.00 10.43
C ASP A 116 -9.49 -10.21 9.85
N GLY A 117 -9.97 -10.61 8.65
CA GLY A 117 -11.05 -9.93 7.95
C GLY A 117 -10.57 -8.68 7.19
N TYR A 118 -11.45 -7.70 7.05
CA TYR A 118 -11.15 -6.46 6.33
C TYR A 118 -10.13 -5.58 7.06
N ILE A 119 -9.23 -4.94 6.29
CA ILE A 119 -8.20 -4.04 6.83
C ILE A 119 -8.73 -2.63 7.18
N TYR A 120 -10.03 -2.39 6.99
CA TYR A 120 -10.71 -1.12 7.27
C TYR A 120 -12.00 -1.34 8.09
N GLU A 121 -12.38 -0.31 8.87
CA GLU A 121 -13.56 -0.37 9.76
C GLU A 121 -14.87 -0.06 9.02
N ILE A 122 -14.85 0.90 8.10
CA ILE A 122 -16.05 1.47 7.46
C ILE A 122 -15.90 1.38 5.94
N ASP A 123 -16.92 0.92 5.25
CA ASP A 123 -16.94 0.84 3.79
C ASP A 123 -17.23 2.20 3.12
N THR A 124 -17.29 2.20 1.77
CA THR A 124 -17.57 3.40 0.97
C THR A 124 -18.96 3.99 1.22
N GLN A 125 -19.89 3.20 1.74
CA GLN A 125 -21.28 3.60 2.04
C GLN A 125 -21.48 4.00 3.51
N GLY A 126 -20.43 3.93 4.33
CA GLY A 126 -20.50 4.28 5.76
C GLY A 126 -20.90 3.12 6.67
N ARG A 127 -21.00 1.89 6.15
CA ARG A 127 -21.38 0.70 6.94
C ARG A 127 -20.15 0.15 7.65
N LYS A 128 -20.33 -0.23 8.92
CA LYS A 128 -19.28 -0.88 9.71
C LYS A 128 -19.07 -2.31 9.22
N MET A 129 -17.81 -2.70 9.10
CA MET A 129 -17.41 -4.05 8.69
C MET A 129 -17.31 -4.96 9.90
N GLU A 130 -18.30 -5.82 10.12
CA GLU A 130 -18.36 -6.75 11.26
C GLU A 130 -17.22 -7.79 11.21
N GLU A 131 -16.76 -8.18 10.02
CA GLU A 131 -15.67 -9.13 9.83
C GLU A 131 -14.26 -8.51 10.07
N ALA A 132 -14.15 -7.22 10.31
CA ALA A 132 -12.87 -6.55 10.56
C ALA A 132 -12.45 -6.71 12.03
N LYS A 133 -11.64 -7.74 12.35
CA LYS A 133 -11.21 -8.02 13.72
C LYS A 133 -10.14 -7.04 14.22
N SER A 134 -9.20 -6.64 13.34
CA SER A 134 -8.09 -5.74 13.66
C SER A 134 -7.79 -4.81 12.49
N PRO A 135 -8.75 -3.93 12.11
CA PRO A 135 -8.59 -3.03 10.98
C PRO A 135 -7.52 -1.98 11.27
N TYR A 136 -6.65 -1.73 10.30
CA TYR A 136 -5.64 -0.68 10.40
C TYR A 136 -6.15 0.67 9.88
N PHE A 137 -7.01 0.64 8.87
CA PHE A 137 -7.58 1.84 8.26
C PHE A 137 -8.98 2.11 8.80
N LYS A 138 -9.31 3.38 8.91
CA LYS A 138 -10.63 3.79 9.40
C LYS A 138 -11.72 3.61 8.37
N LYS A 139 -11.41 3.90 7.10
CA LYS A 139 -12.44 3.93 6.04
C LYS A 139 -11.88 3.48 4.70
N LEU A 140 -12.66 2.70 3.98
CA LEU A 140 -12.50 2.48 2.55
C LEU A 140 -13.08 3.68 1.79
N VAL A 141 -12.23 4.48 1.17
CA VAL A 141 -12.68 5.72 0.49
C VAL A 141 -13.07 5.50 -0.95
N TYR A 142 -12.48 4.49 -1.61
CA TYR A 142 -12.75 4.17 -3.00
C TYR A 142 -12.48 2.69 -3.28
N ALA A 143 -13.34 2.06 -4.08
CA ALA A 143 -13.16 0.69 -4.56
C ALA A 143 -13.60 0.58 -6.02
N VAL A 144 -12.84 -0.18 -6.81
CA VAL A 144 -13.18 -0.51 -8.20
C VAL A 144 -13.48 -1.99 -8.29
N GLY A 145 -14.66 -2.33 -8.76
CA GLY A 145 -15.08 -3.73 -8.93
C GLY A 145 -14.36 -4.39 -10.12
N GLY A 146 -14.04 -5.68 -9.98
CA GLY A 146 -13.39 -6.45 -11.05
C GLY A 146 -14.20 -6.48 -12.35
N ARG A 147 -15.53 -6.52 -12.27
CA ARG A 147 -16.41 -6.43 -13.43
C ARG A 147 -16.18 -5.16 -14.23
N TYR A 148 -16.12 -3.99 -13.57
CA TYR A 148 -15.85 -2.72 -14.22
C TYR A 148 -14.50 -2.72 -14.94
N LEU A 149 -13.47 -3.29 -14.31
CA LEU A 149 -12.13 -3.37 -14.90
C LEU A 149 -12.11 -4.28 -16.13
N VAL A 150 -12.88 -5.38 -16.13
CA VAL A 150 -13.05 -6.26 -17.29
C VAL A 150 -13.81 -5.56 -18.41
N GLU A 151 -14.92 -4.89 -18.11
CA GLU A 151 -15.74 -4.17 -19.09
C GLU A 151 -14.97 -3.03 -19.76
N ARG A 152 -14.02 -2.42 -19.04
CA ARG A 152 -13.12 -1.37 -19.54
C ARG A 152 -11.84 -1.88 -20.22
N GLY A 153 -11.65 -3.21 -20.29
CA GLY A 153 -10.47 -3.81 -20.90
C GLY A 153 -9.18 -3.72 -20.08
N TYR A 154 -9.27 -3.32 -18.79
CA TYR A 154 -8.11 -3.31 -17.89
C TYR A 154 -7.74 -4.69 -17.36
N LEU A 155 -8.71 -5.60 -17.29
CA LEU A 155 -8.52 -6.99 -16.91
C LEU A 155 -9.16 -7.91 -17.95
N THR A 156 -8.58 -9.09 -18.16
CA THR A 156 -9.17 -10.17 -18.93
C THR A 156 -10.28 -10.85 -18.12
N ARG A 157 -11.30 -11.38 -18.80
CA ARG A 157 -12.32 -12.18 -18.13
C ARG A 157 -11.69 -13.44 -17.52
N PRO A 158 -11.96 -13.74 -16.25
CA PRO A 158 -11.52 -15.00 -15.67
C PRO A 158 -12.22 -16.16 -16.41
N VAL A 159 -11.42 -17.08 -16.95
CA VAL A 159 -11.93 -18.34 -17.51
C VAL A 159 -11.83 -19.38 -16.41
N ILE A 160 -12.97 -19.80 -15.87
CA ILE A 160 -13.02 -20.94 -14.94
C ILE A 160 -12.93 -22.19 -15.81
N GLY A 161 -11.71 -22.69 -15.98
CA GLY A 161 -11.49 -24.01 -16.60
C GLY A 161 -12.13 -25.07 -15.69
N ARG A 162 -13.01 -25.91 -16.25
CA ARG A 162 -13.31 -27.20 -15.64
C ARG A 162 -12.04 -28.03 -15.82
N THR A 163 -11.11 -27.93 -14.90
CA THR A 163 -10.07 -28.93 -14.74
C THR A 163 -10.78 -30.20 -14.30
N GLY A 164 -10.88 -31.18 -15.21
CA GLY A 164 -11.23 -32.55 -14.81
C GLY A 164 -10.28 -32.90 -13.67
N VAL A 165 -10.84 -33.18 -12.51
CA VAL A 165 -10.17 -33.30 -11.24
C VAL A 165 -9.14 -34.41 -11.31
N ALA A 166 -7.87 -34.04 -11.50
CA ALA A 166 -6.82 -34.79 -10.83
C ALA A 166 -6.93 -34.41 -9.37
N GLY A 167 -7.47 -35.28 -8.53
CA GLY A 167 -7.61 -35.03 -7.10
C GLY A 167 -6.23 -34.81 -6.51
N TYR A 168 -5.89 -33.55 -6.22
CA TYR A 168 -4.73 -33.27 -5.39
C TYR A 168 -5.02 -33.79 -4.00
N ASN A 169 -4.29 -34.85 -3.60
CA ASN A 169 -4.33 -35.35 -2.24
C ASN A 169 -3.69 -34.30 -1.32
N THR A 170 -4.51 -33.53 -0.65
CA THR A 170 -4.10 -32.46 0.27
C THR A 170 -3.70 -32.98 1.65
N ASP A 171 -3.84 -34.27 1.93
CA ASP A 171 -3.55 -34.89 3.25
C ASP A 171 -2.07 -34.82 3.63
N LYS A 172 -1.19 -34.53 2.67
CA LYS A 172 0.25 -34.34 2.88
C LYS A 172 0.70 -32.88 2.98
N LEU A 173 -0.19 -31.92 2.81
CA LEU A 173 0.14 -30.50 2.98
C LEU A 173 0.17 -30.16 4.48
N LYS A 174 1.35 -30.26 5.08
CA LYS A 174 1.62 -29.64 6.38
C LYS A 174 1.64 -28.13 6.17
N LEU A 175 0.61 -27.43 6.63
CA LEU A 175 0.66 -25.98 6.79
C LEU A 175 1.74 -25.67 7.82
N ASN A 176 2.89 -25.18 7.36
CA ASN A 176 3.88 -24.63 8.27
C ASN A 176 3.30 -23.38 8.92
N SER A 177 2.98 -23.48 10.21
CA SER A 177 2.46 -22.42 11.06
C SER A 177 3.47 -21.31 11.39
N ASN A 178 4.62 -21.29 10.72
CA ASN A 178 5.72 -20.35 10.98
C ASN A 178 5.83 -19.29 9.87
N ASN A 179 4.79 -18.52 9.64
CA ASN A 179 4.88 -17.21 9.00
C ASN A 179 3.77 -16.31 9.55
N SER A 180 3.91 -15.95 10.81
CA SER A 180 3.24 -14.81 11.45
C SER A 180 4.14 -13.58 11.40
#